data_90e6410af486aa1d62069850c5c1dbfb
#
_entry.id   90e6410af486aa1d62069850c5c1dbfb
#
_cell.length_a   1.000
_cell.length_b   1.000
_cell.length_c   1.000
_cell.angle_alpha   90.00
_cell.angle_beta   90.00
_cell.angle_gamma   90.00
#
_symmetry.space_group_name_H-M   'P 1'
#
loop_
_entity.id
_entity.type
_entity.pdbx_description
1 polymer ?
#
loop_
_entity_poly.entity_id
_entity_poly.type
_entity_poly.pdbx_seq_one_letter_code
_entity_poly.pdbx_strand_id
1 'polypeptide(L)'
;MSEHQHHSVLDAFNPLHNRLNWLLLAVPLTLIFEYQHDVEMTFLFSMIAIMPLAFLMGHATEEIALRAGENLGGLLNATFGNAVEIIIAGLAIWTAAQHADQADVMIQLVQASLIGSILGNLLLVLGLALLWGGYKHQTQSFNQEALSMNGSLLLLAVLALIIPAAAHHTGDSVSSDSILELSRYASLVLLLMYGLSLFFQFKTHSHLFDVSSEVEEKEEPKMTTKDAWILLILATVLVGWMAEVLVHSVDKAAEGWGLPTLFIGVILLPFFGNAAEHFTAVLVAGKDKMDLSLAIAIGSSVQIAVFVAPLMVLFAWVMGVDLSLEFGILETAATFMSVLVANFILNDGKTNWLEGVMLLACYVILALSFFEV
;
A
#
# COMPACT_ATOMS: atom_id res chain seq x y z
N MET A 1 39.19 12.71 6.99
CA MET A 1 38.72 12.17 5.72
C MET A 1 38.16 10.80 6.03
N SER A 2 36.89 10.69 6.36
CA SER A 2 36.18 9.40 6.49
C SER A 2 35.97 8.88 5.08
N GLU A 3 36.51 7.71 4.76
CA GLU A 3 36.17 6.97 3.55
C GLU A 3 34.66 6.74 3.58
N HIS A 4 33.93 7.40 2.70
CA HIS A 4 32.54 7.08 2.44
C HIS A 4 32.52 5.66 1.88
N GLN A 5 32.20 4.67 2.70
CA GLN A 5 31.95 3.32 2.24
C GLN A 5 30.68 3.37 1.35
N HIS A 6 30.88 3.41 0.04
CA HIS A 6 29.79 3.23 -0.90
C HIS A 6 29.29 1.79 -0.79
N HIS A 7 27.99 1.67 -0.42
CA HIS A 7 27.32 0.37 -0.41
C HIS A 7 27.11 -0.10 -1.85
N SER A 8 27.53 -1.29 -2.15
CA SER A 8 27.29 -1.94 -3.43
C SER A 8 25.88 -2.58 -3.46
N VAL A 9 25.43 -2.97 -4.66
CA VAL A 9 24.17 -3.74 -4.81
C VAL A 9 24.20 -5.01 -3.96
N LEU A 10 25.35 -5.71 -3.88
CA LEU A 10 25.50 -6.94 -3.07
C LEU A 10 25.36 -6.66 -1.56
N ASP A 11 25.82 -5.50 -1.10
CA ASP A 11 25.69 -5.11 0.31
C ASP A 11 24.23 -4.91 0.69
N ALA A 12 23.39 -4.43 -0.25
CA ALA A 12 21.96 -4.27 -0.03
C ALA A 12 21.25 -5.62 0.21
N PHE A 13 21.69 -6.70 -0.43
CA PHE A 13 21.16 -8.05 -0.22
C PHE A 13 21.74 -8.76 1.02
N ASN A 14 22.75 -8.20 1.67
CA ASN A 14 23.43 -8.86 2.76
C ASN A 14 22.56 -8.94 4.03
N PRO A 15 22.21 -10.14 4.54
CA PRO A 15 21.38 -10.30 5.72
C PRO A 15 22.07 -9.85 7.02
N LEU A 16 23.39 -9.64 7.02
CA LEU A 16 24.11 -9.09 8.17
C LEU A 16 23.91 -7.58 8.29
N HIS A 17 23.66 -6.87 7.19
CA HIS A 17 23.36 -5.44 7.20
C HIS A 17 21.88 -5.17 7.52
N ASN A 18 20.96 -5.99 6.98
CA ASN A 18 19.54 -5.91 7.30
C ASN A 18 18.99 -7.30 7.59
N ARG A 19 18.47 -7.49 8.78
CA ARG A 19 17.90 -8.79 9.22
C ARG A 19 16.71 -9.24 8.38
N LEU A 20 15.96 -8.31 7.77
CA LEU A 20 14.84 -8.62 6.89
C LEU A 20 15.30 -9.44 5.66
N ASN A 21 16.54 -9.24 5.22
CA ASN A 21 17.10 -9.97 4.08
C ASN A 21 17.24 -11.49 4.30
N TRP A 22 17.14 -12.00 5.55
CA TRP A 22 17.03 -13.44 5.77
C TRP A 22 15.76 -14.03 5.12
N LEU A 23 14.71 -13.23 4.97
CA LEU A 23 13.49 -13.65 4.29
C LEU A 23 13.67 -13.81 2.77
N LEU A 24 14.78 -13.34 2.18
CA LEU A 24 15.11 -13.63 0.78
C LEU A 24 15.30 -15.12 0.50
N LEU A 25 15.55 -15.94 1.55
CA LEU A 25 15.53 -17.39 1.42
C LEU A 25 14.15 -17.93 0.99
N ALA A 26 13.08 -17.15 1.15
CA ALA A 26 11.75 -17.50 0.65
C ALA A 26 11.71 -17.55 -0.89
N VAL A 27 12.55 -16.77 -1.61
CA VAL A 27 12.60 -16.80 -3.09
C VAL A 27 12.97 -18.19 -3.61
N PRO A 28 14.11 -18.79 -3.26
CA PRO A 28 14.40 -20.16 -3.70
C PRO A 28 13.42 -21.20 -3.13
N LEU A 29 12.86 -21.00 -1.93
CA LEU A 29 11.84 -21.90 -1.38
C LEU A 29 10.56 -21.86 -2.21
N THR A 30 10.11 -20.69 -2.65
CA THR A 30 8.96 -20.57 -3.58
C THR A 30 9.16 -21.45 -4.81
N LEU A 31 10.34 -21.36 -5.45
CA LEU A 31 10.65 -22.15 -6.64
C LEU A 31 10.70 -23.66 -6.37
N ILE A 32 11.19 -24.06 -5.21
CA ILE A 32 11.24 -25.47 -4.81
C ILE A 32 9.82 -26.01 -4.64
N PHE A 33 8.92 -25.29 -3.94
CA PHE A 33 7.55 -25.72 -3.74
C PHE A 33 6.72 -25.64 -5.03
N GLU A 34 6.95 -24.65 -5.89
CA GLU A 34 6.37 -24.59 -7.24
C GLU A 34 6.74 -25.83 -8.08
N TYR A 35 8.02 -26.23 -8.04
CA TYR A 35 8.49 -27.44 -8.71
C TYR A 35 7.87 -28.72 -8.13
N GLN A 36 7.59 -28.73 -6.82
CA GLN A 36 6.93 -29.85 -6.14
C GLN A 36 5.41 -29.84 -6.32
N HIS A 37 4.85 -28.83 -7.01
CA HIS A 37 3.41 -28.61 -7.18
C HIS A 37 2.65 -28.46 -5.85
N ASP A 38 3.33 -27.98 -4.80
CA ASP A 38 2.73 -27.62 -3.52
C ASP A 38 2.26 -26.15 -3.59
N VAL A 39 1.01 -25.97 -4.01
CA VAL A 39 0.45 -24.65 -4.31
C VAL A 39 0.32 -23.80 -3.05
N GLU A 40 -0.02 -24.39 -1.91
CA GLU A 40 -0.21 -23.68 -0.63
C GLU A 40 1.13 -23.11 -0.13
N MET A 41 2.19 -23.93 -0.14
CA MET A 41 3.52 -23.46 0.25
C MET A 41 4.11 -22.49 -0.77
N THR A 42 3.83 -22.70 -2.06
CA THR A 42 4.22 -21.74 -3.11
C THR A 42 3.63 -20.36 -2.86
N PHE A 43 2.33 -20.29 -2.57
CA PHE A 43 1.64 -19.06 -2.23
C PHE A 43 2.22 -18.40 -0.96
N LEU A 44 2.40 -19.17 0.12
CA LEU A 44 2.94 -18.66 1.37
C LEU A 44 4.34 -18.07 1.20
N PHE A 45 5.26 -18.81 0.56
CA PHE A 45 6.63 -18.37 0.39
C PHE A 45 6.77 -17.24 -0.62
N SER A 46 5.89 -17.14 -1.63
CA SER A 46 5.86 -15.99 -2.53
C SER A 46 5.47 -14.69 -1.79
N MET A 47 4.48 -14.74 -0.90
CA MET A 47 4.13 -13.60 -0.05
C MET A 47 5.31 -13.20 0.86
N ILE A 48 5.95 -14.15 1.52
CA ILE A 48 7.10 -13.89 2.40
C ILE A 48 8.27 -13.31 1.60
N ALA A 49 8.51 -13.77 0.36
CA ALA A 49 9.57 -13.28 -0.51
C ALA A 49 9.36 -11.82 -0.94
N ILE A 50 8.11 -11.41 -1.14
CA ILE A 50 7.78 -10.03 -1.54
C ILE A 50 8.22 -9.02 -0.47
N MET A 51 8.12 -9.33 0.83
CA MET A 51 8.47 -8.41 1.92
C MET A 51 9.90 -7.84 1.80
N PRO A 52 10.97 -8.64 1.78
CA PRO A 52 12.33 -8.12 1.65
C PRO A 52 12.61 -7.49 0.29
N LEU A 53 11.96 -7.99 -0.78
CA LEU A 53 12.11 -7.43 -2.12
C LEU A 53 11.46 -6.03 -2.22
N ALA A 54 10.28 -5.83 -1.63
CA ALA A 54 9.64 -4.53 -1.51
C ALA A 54 10.50 -3.55 -0.70
N PHE A 55 11.12 -4.01 0.39
CA PHE A 55 12.06 -3.20 1.17
C PHE A 55 13.27 -2.76 0.34
N LEU A 56 13.87 -3.68 -0.43
CA LEU A 56 15.00 -3.35 -1.32
C LEU A 56 14.60 -2.35 -2.41
N MET A 57 13.39 -2.48 -2.95
CA MET A 57 12.86 -1.57 -3.95
C MET A 57 12.62 -0.17 -3.35
N GLY A 58 12.03 -0.08 -2.15
CA GLY A 58 11.87 1.17 -1.41
C GLY A 58 13.21 1.84 -1.10
N HIS A 59 14.19 1.08 -0.59
CA HIS A 59 15.54 1.59 -0.31
C HIS A 59 16.24 2.13 -1.57
N ALA A 60 16.15 1.41 -2.70
CA ALA A 60 16.71 1.87 -3.96
C ALA A 60 16.04 3.17 -4.46
N THR A 61 14.72 3.27 -4.30
CA THR A 61 13.94 4.47 -4.63
C THR A 61 14.36 5.67 -3.79
N GLU A 62 14.53 5.47 -2.47
CA GLU A 62 15.01 6.51 -1.55
C GLU A 62 16.41 7.01 -1.93
N GLU A 63 17.35 6.10 -2.22
CA GLU A 63 18.71 6.45 -2.67
C GLU A 63 18.73 7.27 -3.97
N ILE A 64 17.79 7.01 -4.89
CA ILE A 64 17.60 7.80 -6.11
C ILE A 64 16.97 9.16 -5.77
N ALA A 65 15.94 9.16 -4.91
CA ALA A 65 15.20 10.34 -4.51
C ALA A 65 16.10 11.39 -3.83
N LEU A 66 17.01 10.96 -2.94
CA LEU A 66 17.99 11.84 -2.28
C LEU A 66 18.86 12.64 -3.26
N ARG A 67 19.06 12.13 -4.50
CA ARG A 67 19.84 12.81 -5.56
C ARG A 67 18.99 13.57 -6.54
N ALA A 68 17.75 13.16 -6.73
CA ALA A 68 16.85 13.72 -7.73
C ALA A 68 16.26 15.08 -7.31
N GLY A 69 16.39 15.43 -6.01
CA GLY A 69 15.78 16.61 -5.40
C GLY A 69 14.33 16.40 -4.98
N GLU A 70 13.83 17.28 -4.13
CA GLU A 70 12.56 17.12 -3.41
C GLU A 70 11.36 16.79 -4.30
N ASN A 71 11.17 17.51 -5.41
CA ASN A 71 10.01 17.32 -6.28
C ASN A 71 10.03 15.97 -7.00
N LEU A 72 11.18 15.61 -7.60
CA LEU A 72 11.30 14.36 -8.36
C LEU A 72 11.43 13.16 -7.42
N GLY A 73 12.11 13.36 -6.29
CA GLY A 73 12.20 12.36 -5.23
C GLY A 73 10.84 12.00 -4.65
N GLY A 74 10.01 13.00 -4.34
CA GLY A 74 8.64 12.78 -3.87
C GLY A 74 7.77 12.03 -4.89
N LEU A 75 7.87 12.38 -6.18
CA LEU A 75 7.16 11.68 -7.24
C LEU A 75 7.61 10.21 -7.40
N LEU A 76 8.92 9.96 -7.32
CA LEU A 76 9.48 8.61 -7.35
C LEU A 76 8.99 7.78 -6.17
N ASN A 77 9.03 8.34 -4.97
CA ASN A 77 8.57 7.68 -3.77
C ASN A 77 7.06 7.38 -3.82
N ALA A 78 6.25 8.33 -4.28
CA ALA A 78 4.81 8.16 -4.47
C ALA A 78 4.45 7.06 -5.50
N THR A 79 5.31 6.85 -6.50
CA THR A 79 5.08 5.83 -7.54
C THR A 79 5.62 4.46 -7.11
N PHE A 80 6.87 4.41 -6.64
CA PHE A 80 7.53 3.15 -6.29
C PHE A 80 7.19 2.67 -4.87
N GLY A 81 6.70 3.54 -3.99
CA GLY A 81 6.16 3.14 -2.69
C GLY A 81 4.98 2.17 -2.84
N ASN A 82 4.14 2.37 -3.85
CA ASN A 82 2.99 1.49 -4.12
C ASN A 82 3.23 0.53 -5.30
N ALA A 83 4.48 0.30 -5.70
CA ALA A 83 4.78 -0.51 -6.89
C ALA A 83 4.39 -1.98 -6.70
N VAL A 84 4.45 -2.52 -5.49
CA VAL A 84 4.03 -3.90 -5.19
C VAL A 84 2.55 -4.08 -5.47
N GLU A 85 1.70 -3.16 -4.99
CA GLU A 85 0.26 -3.16 -5.25
C GLU A 85 -0.04 -3.01 -6.73
N ILE A 86 0.63 -2.09 -7.41
CA ILE A 86 0.47 -1.89 -8.85
C ILE A 86 0.86 -3.15 -9.62
N ILE A 87 1.94 -3.82 -9.25
CA ILE A 87 2.41 -5.05 -9.90
C ILE A 87 1.43 -6.20 -9.66
N ILE A 88 1.03 -6.45 -8.41
CA ILE A 88 0.09 -7.54 -8.08
C ILE A 88 -1.26 -7.30 -8.76
N ALA A 89 -1.84 -6.11 -8.60
CA ALA A 89 -3.12 -5.77 -9.22
C ALA A 89 -3.04 -5.79 -10.76
N GLY A 90 -1.95 -5.28 -11.34
CA GLY A 90 -1.71 -5.30 -12.77
C GLY A 90 -1.61 -6.73 -13.33
N LEU A 91 -0.90 -7.63 -12.66
CA LEU A 91 -0.81 -9.04 -13.03
C LEU A 91 -2.15 -9.77 -12.89
N ALA A 92 -2.91 -9.50 -11.83
CA ALA A 92 -4.25 -10.05 -11.67
C ALA A 92 -5.21 -9.60 -12.79
N ILE A 93 -5.19 -8.31 -13.16
CA ILE A 93 -5.96 -7.79 -14.32
C ILE A 93 -5.49 -8.43 -15.61
N TRP A 94 -4.17 -8.59 -15.81
CA TRP A 94 -3.63 -9.28 -16.98
C TRP A 94 -4.11 -10.72 -17.06
N THR A 95 -4.09 -11.47 -15.94
CA THR A 95 -4.59 -12.84 -15.85
C THR A 95 -6.09 -12.89 -16.15
N ALA A 96 -6.89 -11.98 -15.61
CA ALA A 96 -8.31 -11.84 -15.90
C ALA A 96 -8.59 -11.63 -17.40
N ALA A 97 -7.76 -10.83 -18.08
CA ALA A 97 -7.89 -10.57 -19.51
C ALA A 97 -7.56 -11.79 -20.39
N GLN A 98 -6.65 -12.67 -19.92
CA GLN A 98 -6.24 -13.86 -20.66
C GLN A 98 -7.09 -15.10 -20.37
N HIS A 99 -7.68 -15.19 -19.17
CA HIS A 99 -8.39 -16.34 -18.62
C HIS A 99 -9.76 -15.91 -18.09
N ALA A 100 -10.77 -15.97 -18.95
CA ALA A 100 -12.14 -15.56 -18.63
C ALA A 100 -12.78 -16.39 -17.49
N ASP A 101 -12.33 -17.63 -17.31
CA ASP A 101 -12.75 -18.51 -16.22
C ASP A 101 -12.24 -18.09 -14.84
N GLN A 102 -11.17 -17.28 -14.79
CA GLN A 102 -10.58 -16.75 -13.56
C GLN A 102 -10.87 -15.26 -13.36
N ALA A 103 -11.53 -14.61 -14.31
CA ALA A 103 -11.70 -13.16 -14.32
C ALA A 103 -12.36 -12.63 -13.04
N ASP A 104 -13.44 -13.26 -12.57
CA ASP A 104 -14.17 -12.82 -11.37
C ASP A 104 -13.31 -12.90 -10.11
N VAL A 105 -12.55 -13.99 -9.94
CA VAL A 105 -11.65 -14.18 -8.80
C VAL A 105 -10.52 -13.14 -8.82
N MET A 106 -9.94 -12.87 -9.99
CA MET A 106 -8.88 -11.89 -10.15
C MET A 106 -9.38 -10.46 -9.92
N ILE A 107 -10.56 -10.10 -10.40
CA ILE A 107 -11.19 -8.80 -10.15
C ILE A 107 -11.44 -8.63 -8.65
N GLN A 108 -12.03 -9.63 -7.99
CA GLN A 108 -12.25 -9.62 -6.54
C GLN A 108 -10.94 -9.48 -5.77
N LEU A 109 -9.87 -10.18 -6.18
CA LEU A 109 -8.55 -10.06 -5.56
C LEU A 109 -7.99 -8.65 -5.68
N VAL A 110 -8.09 -8.01 -6.84
CA VAL A 110 -7.66 -6.62 -7.05
C VAL A 110 -8.43 -5.68 -6.13
N GLN A 111 -9.76 -5.77 -6.13
CA GLN A 111 -10.60 -4.93 -5.28
C GLN A 111 -10.28 -5.15 -3.80
N ALA A 112 -10.21 -6.40 -3.35
CA ALA A 112 -9.88 -6.75 -1.98
C ALA A 112 -8.50 -6.23 -1.56
N SER A 113 -7.46 -6.37 -2.42
CA SER A 113 -6.10 -5.90 -2.10
C SER A 113 -6.02 -4.38 -1.98
N LEU A 114 -6.71 -3.62 -2.83
CA LEU A 114 -6.76 -2.15 -2.77
C LEU A 114 -7.44 -1.67 -1.47
N ILE A 115 -8.60 -2.23 -1.13
CA ILE A 115 -9.28 -1.92 0.13
C ILE A 115 -8.44 -2.34 1.33
N GLY A 116 -7.86 -3.53 1.28
CA GLY A 116 -7.01 -4.05 2.34
C GLY A 116 -5.78 -3.19 2.61
N SER A 117 -5.15 -2.64 1.57
CA SER A 117 -4.03 -1.71 1.73
C SER A 117 -4.46 -0.40 2.40
N ILE A 118 -5.64 0.14 2.07
CA ILE A 118 -6.19 1.31 2.76
C ILE A 118 -6.48 0.99 4.24
N LEU A 119 -7.20 -0.11 4.51
CA LEU A 119 -7.56 -0.52 5.88
C LEU A 119 -6.32 -0.88 6.71
N GLY A 120 -5.36 -1.60 6.12
CA GLY A 120 -4.09 -1.95 6.73
C GLY A 120 -3.31 -0.71 7.18
N ASN A 121 -3.18 0.26 6.32
CA ASN A 121 -2.46 1.50 6.63
C ASN A 121 -3.18 2.35 7.68
N LEU A 122 -4.51 2.53 7.57
CA LEU A 122 -5.28 3.38 8.47
C LEU A 122 -5.54 2.76 9.84
N LEU A 123 -5.63 1.43 9.94
CA LEU A 123 -6.00 0.77 11.18
C LEU A 123 -4.85 -0.03 11.80
N LEU A 124 -4.17 -0.87 11.01
CA LEU A 124 -3.11 -1.72 11.54
C LEU A 124 -1.82 -0.91 11.74
N VAL A 125 -1.31 -0.28 10.69
CA VAL A 125 -0.02 0.44 10.73
C VAL A 125 -0.10 1.64 11.62
N LEU A 126 -1.09 2.48 11.39
CA LEU A 126 -1.33 3.65 12.23
C LEU A 126 -1.57 3.23 13.67
N GLY A 127 -2.38 2.21 13.92
CA GLY A 127 -2.63 1.66 15.25
C GLY A 127 -1.37 1.17 15.96
N LEU A 128 -0.50 0.43 15.26
CA LEU A 128 0.79 -0.02 15.79
C LEU A 128 1.75 1.16 16.05
N ALA A 129 1.77 2.15 15.16
CA ALA A 129 2.60 3.33 15.30
C ALA A 129 2.20 4.16 16.52
N LEU A 130 0.90 4.43 16.70
CA LEU A 130 0.38 5.16 17.87
C LEU A 130 0.58 4.36 19.15
N LEU A 131 0.36 3.05 19.13
CA LEU A 131 0.58 2.19 20.29
C LEU A 131 2.06 2.21 20.72
N TRP A 132 2.97 1.99 19.77
CA TRP A 132 4.41 1.93 20.05
C TRP A 132 4.99 3.30 20.43
N GLY A 133 4.60 4.36 19.70
CA GLY A 133 4.99 5.72 19.98
C GLY A 133 4.46 6.19 21.36
N GLY A 134 3.16 5.99 21.61
CA GLY A 134 2.51 6.35 22.87
C GLY A 134 2.99 5.55 24.07
N TYR A 135 3.42 4.29 23.88
CA TYR A 135 4.07 3.52 24.94
C TYR A 135 5.42 4.12 25.36
N LYS A 136 6.19 4.66 24.39
CA LYS A 136 7.50 5.28 24.66
C LYS A 136 7.41 6.71 25.15
N HIS A 137 6.50 7.50 24.60
CA HIS A 137 6.48 8.96 24.74
C HIS A 137 5.21 9.49 25.43
N GLN A 138 4.28 8.60 25.84
CA GLN A 138 2.97 8.89 26.44
C GLN A 138 2.04 9.67 25.51
N THR A 139 2.43 10.86 25.07
CA THR A 139 1.69 11.71 24.13
C THR A 139 2.67 12.26 23.11
N GLN A 140 2.32 12.18 21.82
CA GLN A 140 3.10 12.75 20.73
C GLN A 140 2.25 13.79 19.98
N SER A 141 2.89 14.85 19.50
CA SER A 141 2.24 15.92 18.73
C SER A 141 2.64 15.84 17.27
N PHE A 142 1.79 16.35 16.38
CA PHE A 142 2.03 16.38 14.94
C PHE A 142 1.37 17.58 14.27
N ASN A 143 1.76 17.87 13.01
CA ASN A 143 1.20 18.94 12.21
C ASN A 143 -0.19 18.57 11.66
N GLN A 144 -1.22 19.16 12.24
CA GLN A 144 -2.61 18.90 11.88
C GLN A 144 -3.01 19.43 10.49
N GLU A 145 -2.36 20.48 9.99
CA GLU A 145 -2.76 21.11 8.71
C GLU A 145 -2.51 20.17 7.51
N ALA A 146 -1.31 19.60 7.41
CA ALA A 146 -0.97 18.64 6.36
C ALA A 146 -1.84 17.37 6.45
N LEU A 147 -2.09 16.91 7.69
CA LEU A 147 -2.89 15.72 7.93
C LEU A 147 -4.37 15.90 7.55
N SER A 148 -4.97 17.04 7.91
CA SER A 148 -6.37 17.38 7.58
C SER A 148 -6.62 17.37 6.07
N MET A 149 -5.61 17.76 5.28
CA MET A 149 -5.67 17.75 3.82
C MET A 149 -5.71 16.34 3.26
N ASN A 150 -4.82 15.46 3.74
CA ASN A 150 -4.81 14.05 3.38
C ASN A 150 -6.12 13.35 3.79
N GLY A 151 -6.65 13.65 4.98
CA GLY A 151 -7.95 13.18 5.43
C GLY A 151 -9.11 13.60 4.52
N SER A 152 -9.07 14.83 4.00
CA SER A 152 -10.05 15.34 3.05
C SER A 152 -9.97 14.63 1.68
N LEU A 153 -8.76 14.34 1.19
CA LEU A 153 -8.55 13.55 -0.03
C LEU A 153 -9.06 12.11 0.13
N LEU A 154 -8.84 11.49 1.29
CA LEU A 154 -9.40 10.16 1.59
C LEU A 154 -10.93 10.18 1.59
N LEU A 155 -11.56 11.19 2.19
CA LEU A 155 -13.02 11.31 2.17
C LEU A 155 -13.56 11.52 0.75
N LEU A 156 -12.87 12.27 -0.10
CA LEU A 156 -13.20 12.41 -1.52
C LEU A 156 -13.12 11.06 -2.25
N ALA A 157 -12.04 10.29 -2.01
CA ALA A 157 -11.90 8.97 -2.60
C ALA A 157 -13.02 8.04 -2.14
N VAL A 158 -13.32 8.00 -0.84
CA VAL A 158 -14.41 7.20 -0.29
C VAL A 158 -15.76 7.57 -0.91
N LEU A 159 -16.02 8.86 -1.18
CA LEU A 159 -17.21 9.28 -1.92
C LEU A 159 -17.30 8.63 -3.31
N ALA A 160 -16.15 8.54 -4.02
CA ALA A 160 -16.08 7.89 -5.33
C ALA A 160 -16.30 6.36 -5.25
N LEU A 161 -16.05 5.73 -4.10
CA LEU A 161 -16.33 4.31 -3.86
C LEU A 161 -17.81 4.08 -3.45
N ILE A 162 -18.35 4.97 -2.62
CA ILE A 162 -19.74 4.83 -2.11
C ILE A 162 -20.77 5.03 -3.22
N ILE A 163 -20.56 5.99 -4.13
CA ILE A 163 -21.55 6.33 -5.14
C ILE A 163 -21.86 5.15 -6.09
N PRO A 164 -20.88 4.43 -6.69
CA PRO A 164 -21.15 3.25 -7.49
C PRO A 164 -21.85 2.15 -6.69
N ALA A 165 -21.37 1.85 -5.47
CA ALA A 165 -21.95 0.85 -4.59
C ALA A 165 -23.40 1.19 -4.21
N ALA A 166 -23.70 2.46 -3.90
CA ALA A 166 -25.07 2.92 -3.60
C ALA A 166 -25.98 2.88 -4.84
N ALA A 167 -25.46 3.23 -6.02
CA ALA A 167 -26.22 3.22 -7.28
C ALA A 167 -26.71 1.81 -7.62
N HIS A 168 -25.92 0.78 -7.37
CA HIS A 168 -26.32 -0.63 -7.56
C HIS A 168 -27.56 -0.99 -6.70
N HIS A 169 -27.65 -0.47 -5.49
CA HIS A 169 -28.70 -0.85 -4.52
C HIS A 169 -29.97 0.02 -4.59
N THR A 170 -29.97 1.11 -5.38
CA THR A 170 -31.12 2.04 -5.42
C THR A 170 -32.23 1.65 -6.41
N GLY A 171 -32.12 0.51 -7.11
CA GLY A 171 -33.21 -0.04 -7.92
C GLY A 171 -32.82 -0.48 -9.33
N ASP A 172 -33.71 -1.21 -9.97
CA ASP A 172 -33.59 -1.89 -11.27
C ASP A 172 -33.23 -1.02 -12.49
N SER A 173 -32.89 0.26 -12.29
CA SER A 173 -32.71 1.22 -13.38
C SER A 173 -31.24 1.53 -13.74
N VAL A 174 -30.27 1.10 -12.93
CA VAL A 174 -28.85 1.35 -13.20
C VAL A 174 -28.21 0.08 -13.74
N SER A 175 -27.80 0.10 -15.01
CA SER A 175 -27.12 -1.06 -15.63
C SER A 175 -25.67 -1.17 -15.13
N SER A 176 -25.12 -2.39 -15.16
CA SER A 176 -23.69 -2.62 -14.86
C SER A 176 -22.78 -1.78 -15.75
N ASP A 177 -23.15 -1.57 -17.02
CA ASP A 177 -22.40 -0.71 -17.95
C ASP A 177 -22.34 0.75 -17.45
N SER A 178 -23.46 1.26 -16.90
CA SER A 178 -23.50 2.62 -16.35
C SER A 178 -22.62 2.77 -15.11
N ILE A 179 -22.50 1.73 -14.29
CA ILE A 179 -21.61 1.70 -13.10
C ILE A 179 -20.14 1.67 -13.54
N LEU A 180 -19.82 0.89 -14.59
CA LEU A 180 -18.48 0.87 -15.17
C LEU A 180 -18.08 2.22 -15.74
N GLU A 181 -18.97 2.86 -16.51
CA GLU A 181 -18.71 4.21 -17.04
C GLU A 181 -18.53 5.24 -15.93
N LEU A 182 -19.38 5.21 -14.90
CA LEU A 182 -19.27 6.08 -13.73
C LEU A 182 -17.91 5.87 -13.03
N SER A 183 -17.50 4.62 -12.85
CA SER A 183 -16.19 4.27 -12.23
C SER A 183 -15.01 4.78 -13.06
N ARG A 184 -15.08 4.69 -14.38
CA ARG A 184 -14.05 5.22 -15.31
C ARG A 184 -13.96 6.75 -15.21
N TYR A 185 -15.09 7.48 -15.22
CA TYR A 185 -15.08 8.93 -15.06
C TYR A 185 -14.64 9.37 -13.66
N ALA A 186 -15.09 8.69 -12.62
CA ALA A 186 -14.62 8.93 -11.25
C ALA A 186 -13.11 8.74 -11.14
N SER A 187 -12.56 7.68 -11.77
CA SER A 187 -11.12 7.41 -11.82
C SER A 187 -10.33 8.55 -12.49
N LEU A 188 -10.83 9.09 -13.59
CA LEU A 188 -10.20 10.26 -14.24
C LEU A 188 -10.20 11.49 -13.34
N VAL A 189 -11.30 11.74 -12.61
CA VAL A 189 -11.40 12.86 -11.67
C VAL A 189 -10.44 12.66 -10.49
N LEU A 190 -10.35 11.45 -9.94
CA LEU A 190 -9.43 11.14 -8.84
C LEU A 190 -7.97 11.29 -9.26
N LEU A 191 -7.58 10.81 -10.44
CA LEU A 191 -6.22 10.99 -10.97
C LEU A 191 -5.89 12.48 -11.21
N LEU A 192 -6.86 13.27 -11.70
CA LEU A 192 -6.69 14.71 -11.82
C LEU A 192 -6.47 15.35 -10.45
N MET A 193 -7.28 14.98 -9.45
CA MET A 193 -7.15 15.46 -8.08
C MET A 193 -5.81 15.05 -7.47
N TYR A 194 -5.33 13.83 -7.74
CA TYR A 194 -4.00 13.40 -7.32
C TYR A 194 -2.91 14.29 -7.94
N GLY A 195 -2.93 14.54 -9.24
CA GLY A 195 -1.99 15.44 -9.90
C GLY A 195 -2.02 16.86 -9.32
N LEU A 196 -3.22 17.39 -9.03
CA LEU A 196 -3.38 18.70 -8.38
C LEU A 196 -2.85 18.70 -6.93
N SER A 197 -3.06 17.61 -6.19
CA SER A 197 -2.52 17.47 -4.83
C SER A 197 -0.99 17.45 -4.81
N LEU A 198 -0.36 16.74 -5.75
CA LEU A 198 1.10 16.76 -5.91
C LEU A 198 1.62 18.17 -6.28
N PHE A 199 0.95 18.86 -7.20
CA PHE A 199 1.29 20.23 -7.55
C PHE A 199 1.15 21.17 -6.33
N PHE A 200 0.11 20.97 -5.52
CA PHE A 200 -0.08 21.71 -4.28
C PHE A 200 1.06 21.43 -3.29
N GLN A 201 1.37 20.18 -3.03
CA GLN A 201 2.40 19.76 -2.07
C GLN A 201 3.81 20.21 -2.48
N PHE A 202 4.16 20.08 -3.76
CA PHE A 202 5.54 20.32 -4.19
C PHE A 202 5.80 21.75 -4.69
N LYS A 203 4.77 22.51 -5.09
CA LYS A 203 4.96 23.80 -5.73
C LYS A 203 4.34 24.97 -4.97
N THR A 204 3.09 24.87 -4.55
CA THR A 204 2.37 26.03 -4.05
C THR A 204 2.38 26.14 -2.53
N HIS A 205 2.37 25.01 -1.83
CA HIS A 205 2.26 24.94 -0.37
C HIS A 205 3.24 23.93 0.23
N SER A 206 4.46 23.83 -0.30
CA SER A 206 5.48 22.88 0.18
C SER A 206 5.80 23.06 1.66
N HIS A 207 5.73 24.30 2.17
CA HIS A 207 5.98 24.61 3.58
C HIS A 207 5.02 23.92 4.57
N LEU A 208 3.83 23.48 4.13
CA LEU A 208 2.90 22.74 4.99
C LEU A 208 3.31 21.27 5.16
N PHE A 209 4.07 20.73 4.23
CA PHE A 209 4.49 19.32 4.16
C PHE A 209 5.97 19.12 4.47
N ASP A 210 6.68 20.20 4.77
CA ASP A 210 8.10 20.14 5.11
C ASP A 210 8.28 19.61 6.54
N VAL A 211 8.42 18.29 6.66
CA VAL A 211 8.69 17.58 7.92
C VAL A 211 10.14 17.78 8.38
N SER A 212 11.00 18.35 7.52
CA SER A 212 12.45 18.46 7.75
C SER A 212 12.89 19.71 8.51
N SER A 213 11.98 20.59 8.96
CA SER A 213 12.35 21.87 9.58
C SER A 213 12.90 21.78 11.01
N GLU A 214 12.88 20.60 11.65
CA GLU A 214 13.55 20.35 12.92
C GLU A 214 14.72 19.36 12.76
N VAL A 215 15.89 19.92 12.38
CA VAL A 215 17.21 19.29 12.53
C VAL A 215 17.28 17.81 12.16
N GLU A 216 17.20 17.48 10.89
CA GLU A 216 17.78 16.23 10.38
C GLU A 216 19.12 16.54 9.69
N GLU A 217 20.18 15.85 10.15
CA GLU A 217 21.35 15.63 9.31
C GLU A 217 20.83 15.15 7.97
N LYS A 218 21.05 15.94 6.89
CA LYS A 218 20.65 15.51 5.53
C LYS A 218 21.25 14.13 5.34
N GLU A 219 20.39 13.11 5.25
CA GLU A 219 20.87 11.76 4.96
C GLU A 219 21.62 11.81 3.64
N GLU A 220 22.91 11.52 3.70
CA GLU A 220 23.73 11.46 2.51
C GLU A 220 23.50 10.12 1.82
N PRO A 221 23.33 10.13 0.49
CA PRO A 221 23.12 8.89 -0.26
C PRO A 221 24.32 7.96 -0.13
N LYS A 222 24.07 6.71 0.29
CA LYS A 222 25.10 5.68 0.58
C LYS A 222 25.48 4.86 -0.64
N MET A 223 24.61 4.77 -1.66
CA MET A 223 24.86 4.03 -2.90
C MET A 223 25.25 4.96 -4.04
N THR A 224 25.93 4.48 -5.07
CA THR A 224 26.07 5.22 -6.32
C THR A 224 24.74 5.28 -7.05
N THR A 225 24.50 6.31 -7.88
CA THR A 225 23.28 6.40 -8.70
C THR A 225 23.09 5.15 -9.57
N LYS A 226 24.19 4.62 -10.12
CA LYS A 226 24.16 3.41 -10.94
C LYS A 226 23.72 2.19 -10.14
N ASP A 227 24.28 2.00 -8.94
CA ASP A 227 23.94 0.86 -8.09
C ASP A 227 22.49 0.95 -7.60
N ALA A 228 22.01 2.15 -7.26
CA ALA A 228 20.61 2.37 -6.86
C ALA A 228 19.63 2.02 -8.00
N TRP A 229 19.92 2.41 -9.26
CA TRP A 229 19.09 2.01 -10.40
C TRP A 229 19.16 0.51 -10.69
N ILE A 230 20.34 -0.11 -10.58
CA ILE A 230 20.48 -1.56 -10.76
C ILE A 230 19.68 -2.30 -9.69
N LEU A 231 19.77 -1.87 -8.43
CA LEU A 231 19.01 -2.45 -7.32
C LEU A 231 17.51 -2.30 -7.54
N LEU A 232 17.05 -1.11 -7.96
CA LEU A 232 15.63 -0.86 -8.23
C LEU A 232 15.09 -1.79 -9.33
N ILE A 233 15.79 -1.89 -10.45
CA ILE A 233 15.39 -2.76 -11.57
C ILE A 233 15.38 -4.22 -11.13
N LEU A 234 16.43 -4.68 -10.46
CA LEU A 234 16.54 -6.06 -10.00
C LEU A 234 15.44 -6.41 -9.00
N ALA A 235 15.22 -5.56 -8.00
CA ALA A 235 14.17 -5.76 -7.01
C ALA A 235 12.78 -5.77 -7.67
N THR A 236 12.51 -4.83 -8.59
CA THR A 236 11.23 -4.77 -9.32
C THR A 236 10.98 -6.04 -10.15
N VAL A 237 11.99 -6.55 -10.86
CA VAL A 237 11.87 -7.80 -11.63
C VAL A 237 11.60 -8.99 -10.72
N LEU A 238 12.28 -9.08 -9.59
CA LEU A 238 12.07 -10.16 -8.61
C LEU A 238 10.70 -10.06 -7.94
N VAL A 239 10.24 -8.85 -7.59
CA VAL A 239 8.87 -8.62 -7.10
C VAL A 239 7.86 -9.07 -8.15
N GLY A 240 8.04 -8.65 -9.41
CA GLY A 240 7.15 -9.05 -10.51
C GLY A 240 7.07 -10.58 -10.66
N TRP A 241 8.21 -11.28 -10.57
CA TRP A 241 8.23 -12.73 -10.65
C TRP A 241 7.52 -13.39 -9.46
N MET A 242 7.80 -12.95 -8.22
CA MET A 242 7.11 -13.49 -7.04
C MET A 242 5.61 -13.18 -7.03
N ALA A 243 5.23 -11.98 -7.52
CA ALA A 243 3.83 -11.59 -7.66
C ALA A 243 3.10 -12.43 -8.74
N GLU A 244 3.75 -12.78 -9.84
CA GLU A 244 3.20 -13.68 -10.85
C GLU A 244 2.90 -15.06 -10.25
N VAL A 245 3.86 -15.64 -9.54
CA VAL A 245 3.69 -16.93 -8.84
C VAL A 245 2.56 -16.85 -7.81
N LEU A 246 2.49 -15.74 -7.06
CA LEU A 246 1.45 -15.48 -6.07
C LEU A 246 0.06 -15.45 -6.71
N VAL A 247 -0.14 -14.66 -7.77
CA VAL A 247 -1.43 -14.50 -8.46
C VAL A 247 -1.91 -15.82 -9.04
N HIS A 248 -1.01 -16.65 -9.62
CA HIS A 248 -1.36 -17.96 -10.15
C HIS A 248 -1.71 -19.01 -9.09
N SER A 249 -1.23 -18.84 -7.88
CA SER A 249 -1.44 -19.82 -6.77
C SER A 249 -2.56 -19.43 -5.83
N VAL A 250 -3.05 -18.18 -5.84
CA VAL A 250 -3.97 -17.65 -4.81
C VAL A 250 -5.28 -18.42 -4.70
N ASP A 251 -5.92 -18.75 -5.81
CA ASP A 251 -7.24 -19.40 -5.83
C ASP A 251 -7.18 -20.79 -5.20
N LYS A 252 -6.22 -21.61 -5.65
CA LYS A 252 -6.03 -22.96 -5.10
C LYS A 252 -5.53 -22.95 -3.66
N ALA A 253 -4.70 -21.98 -3.28
CA ALA A 253 -4.23 -21.82 -1.91
C ALA A 253 -5.39 -21.41 -0.98
N ALA A 254 -6.30 -20.56 -1.45
CA ALA A 254 -7.52 -20.18 -0.75
C ALA A 254 -8.39 -21.41 -0.47
N GLU A 255 -8.65 -22.24 -1.48
CA GLU A 255 -9.38 -23.49 -1.35
C GLU A 255 -8.69 -24.46 -0.37
N GLY A 256 -7.37 -24.66 -0.50
CA GLY A 256 -6.60 -25.60 0.32
C GLY A 256 -6.58 -25.21 1.81
N TRP A 257 -6.51 -23.92 2.11
CA TRP A 257 -6.57 -23.41 3.48
C TRP A 257 -8.00 -23.23 4.01
N GLY A 258 -9.01 -23.29 3.14
CA GLY A 258 -10.40 -22.98 3.48
C GLY A 258 -10.59 -21.51 3.88
N LEU A 259 -9.81 -20.60 3.28
CA LEU A 259 -9.88 -19.16 3.52
C LEU A 259 -10.67 -18.48 2.41
N PRO A 260 -11.56 -17.51 2.74
CA PRO A 260 -12.19 -16.69 1.71
C PRO A 260 -11.14 -15.90 0.91
N THR A 261 -11.28 -15.83 -0.42
CA THR A 261 -10.41 -15.00 -1.29
C THR A 261 -10.43 -13.54 -0.85
N LEU A 262 -11.58 -13.07 -0.39
CA LEU A 262 -11.73 -11.72 0.18
C LEU A 262 -10.81 -11.49 1.39
N PHE A 263 -10.75 -12.46 2.32
CA PHE A 263 -9.86 -12.39 3.49
C PHE A 263 -8.38 -12.35 3.07
N ILE A 264 -8.00 -13.18 2.11
CA ILE A 264 -6.62 -13.17 1.58
C ILE A 264 -6.30 -11.81 0.99
N GLY A 265 -7.18 -11.27 0.13
CA GLY A 265 -6.99 -9.98 -0.52
C GLY A 265 -6.97 -8.80 0.45
N VAL A 266 -7.91 -8.75 1.41
CA VAL A 266 -8.03 -7.61 2.34
C VAL A 266 -6.98 -7.66 3.47
N ILE A 267 -6.62 -8.84 3.94
CA ILE A 267 -5.77 -8.97 5.14
C ILE A 267 -4.37 -9.45 4.79
N LEU A 268 -4.22 -10.61 4.11
CA LEU A 268 -2.90 -11.22 3.92
C LEU A 268 -2.05 -10.46 2.90
N LEU A 269 -2.57 -10.15 1.73
CA LEU A 269 -1.78 -9.49 0.68
C LEU A 269 -1.26 -8.12 1.12
N PRO A 270 -2.08 -7.22 1.69
CA PRO A 270 -1.58 -5.93 2.16
C PRO A 270 -0.58 -6.04 3.32
N PHE A 271 -0.78 -7.02 4.21
CA PHE A 271 0.14 -7.25 5.33
C PHE A 271 1.56 -7.56 4.83
N PHE A 272 1.69 -8.43 3.83
CA PHE A 272 2.98 -8.81 3.27
C PHE A 272 3.50 -7.78 2.26
N GLY A 273 2.62 -7.23 1.40
CA GLY A 273 2.98 -6.26 0.36
C GLY A 273 3.53 -4.96 0.92
N ASN A 274 2.91 -4.43 1.99
CA ASN A 274 3.25 -3.16 2.61
C ASN A 274 4.15 -3.29 3.85
N ALA A 275 4.68 -4.48 4.12
CA ALA A 275 5.44 -4.74 5.35
C ALA A 275 6.62 -3.78 5.56
N ALA A 276 7.30 -3.36 4.50
CA ALA A 276 8.42 -2.42 4.58
C ALA A 276 7.96 -1.05 5.11
N GLU A 277 6.86 -0.51 4.58
CA GLU A 277 6.27 0.74 5.04
C GLU A 277 5.73 0.62 6.47
N HIS A 278 5.10 -0.52 6.80
CA HIS A 278 4.60 -0.80 8.13
C HIS A 278 5.69 -0.73 9.19
N PHE A 279 6.80 -1.41 8.97
CA PHE A 279 7.94 -1.38 9.88
C PHE A 279 8.53 0.02 10.01
N THR A 280 8.66 0.74 8.91
CA THR A 280 9.21 2.10 8.92
C THR A 280 8.33 3.04 9.73
N ALA A 281 7.02 3.07 9.47
CA ALA A 281 6.07 3.92 10.20
C ALA A 281 6.11 3.69 11.72
N VAL A 282 6.12 2.42 12.15
CA VAL A 282 6.18 2.06 13.58
C VAL A 282 7.53 2.44 14.20
N LEU A 283 8.63 2.22 13.49
CA LEU A 283 9.97 2.54 14.00
C LEU A 283 10.17 4.04 14.20
N VAL A 284 9.71 4.88 13.24
CA VAL A 284 9.86 6.34 13.35
C VAL A 284 8.93 6.94 14.41
N ALA A 285 7.72 6.39 14.59
CA ALA A 285 6.84 6.75 15.71
C ALA A 285 7.54 6.51 17.07
N GLY A 286 8.23 5.38 17.21
CA GLY A 286 9.02 5.07 18.41
C GLY A 286 10.25 5.96 18.63
N LYS A 287 10.63 6.80 17.67
CA LYS A 287 11.69 7.82 17.74
C LYS A 287 11.14 9.24 17.92
N ASP A 288 9.88 9.38 18.28
CA ASP A 288 9.15 10.66 18.42
C ASP A 288 9.04 11.47 17.10
N LYS A 289 9.04 10.77 15.96
CA LYS A 289 8.83 11.37 14.64
C LYS A 289 7.42 11.03 14.12
N MET A 290 6.41 11.53 14.84
CA MET A 290 5.02 11.16 14.55
C MET A 290 4.55 11.73 13.21
N ASP A 291 4.95 12.94 12.83
CA ASP A 291 4.65 13.53 11.54
C ASP A 291 5.07 12.63 10.37
N LEU A 292 6.28 12.08 10.44
CA LEU A 292 6.78 11.16 9.42
C LEU A 292 6.00 9.84 9.43
N SER A 293 5.67 9.31 10.60
CA SER A 293 4.87 8.09 10.73
C SER A 293 3.47 8.24 10.11
N LEU A 294 2.81 9.36 10.39
CA LEU A 294 1.50 9.70 9.83
C LEU A 294 1.58 9.96 8.32
N ALA A 295 2.62 10.63 7.86
CA ALA A 295 2.86 10.85 6.43
C ALA A 295 3.01 9.52 5.66
N ILE A 296 3.68 8.52 6.24
CA ILE A 296 3.79 7.17 5.65
C ILE A 296 2.42 6.49 5.63
N ALA A 297 1.76 6.31 6.78
CA ALA A 297 0.54 5.51 6.87
C ALA A 297 -0.64 6.15 6.12
N ILE A 298 -0.91 7.44 6.33
CA ILE A 298 -2.04 8.14 5.71
C ILE A 298 -1.72 8.52 4.27
N GLY A 299 -0.47 8.94 3.99
CA GLY A 299 -0.02 9.24 2.64
C GLY A 299 -0.14 8.04 1.71
N SER A 300 0.28 6.85 2.13
CA SER A 300 0.12 5.61 1.37
C SER A 300 -1.36 5.30 1.14
N SER A 301 -2.22 5.44 2.15
CA SER A 301 -3.68 5.26 1.99
C SER A 301 -4.29 6.21 0.96
N VAL A 302 -3.88 7.50 0.96
CA VAL A 302 -4.30 8.48 -0.05
C VAL A 302 -3.84 8.06 -1.44
N GLN A 303 -2.58 7.66 -1.58
CA GLN A 303 -2.03 7.24 -2.87
C GLN A 303 -2.76 6.01 -3.43
N ILE A 304 -3.07 5.03 -2.59
CA ILE A 304 -3.84 3.86 -3.01
C ILE A 304 -5.24 4.27 -3.46
N ALA A 305 -5.94 5.09 -2.67
CA ALA A 305 -7.32 5.46 -2.94
C ALA A 305 -7.50 6.43 -4.13
N VAL A 306 -6.58 7.39 -4.31
CA VAL A 306 -6.72 8.48 -5.30
C VAL A 306 -5.86 8.25 -6.55
N PHE A 307 -4.86 7.37 -6.48
CA PHE A 307 -3.95 7.09 -7.60
C PHE A 307 -4.01 5.62 -8.03
N VAL A 308 -3.67 4.66 -7.16
CA VAL A 308 -3.51 3.25 -7.57
C VAL A 308 -4.85 2.64 -8.00
N ALA A 309 -5.91 2.76 -7.19
CA ALA A 309 -7.21 2.21 -7.51
C ALA A 309 -7.79 2.80 -8.83
N PRO A 310 -7.81 4.13 -9.03
CA PRO A 310 -8.21 4.71 -10.31
C PRO A 310 -7.32 4.28 -11.49
N LEU A 311 -6.01 4.16 -11.29
CA LEU A 311 -5.08 3.69 -12.32
C LEU A 311 -5.41 2.26 -12.75
N MET A 312 -5.73 1.37 -11.79
CA MET A 312 -6.09 -0.01 -12.08
C MET A 312 -7.41 -0.12 -12.83
N VAL A 313 -8.41 0.71 -12.50
CA VAL A 313 -9.68 0.77 -13.27
C VAL A 313 -9.43 1.18 -14.72
N LEU A 314 -8.59 2.19 -14.97
CA LEU A 314 -8.26 2.59 -16.34
C LEU A 314 -7.39 1.55 -17.06
N PHE A 315 -6.47 0.90 -16.35
CA PHE A 315 -5.67 -0.18 -16.91
C PHE A 315 -6.56 -1.38 -17.31
N ALA A 316 -7.49 -1.78 -16.44
CA ALA A 316 -8.47 -2.83 -16.73
C ALA A 316 -9.33 -2.47 -17.96
N TRP A 317 -9.77 -1.21 -18.06
CA TRP A 317 -10.51 -0.75 -19.24
C TRP A 317 -9.72 -0.92 -20.54
N VAL A 318 -8.43 -0.57 -20.53
CA VAL A 318 -7.55 -0.78 -21.72
C VAL A 318 -7.37 -2.26 -22.02
N MET A 319 -7.34 -3.12 -21.01
CA MET A 319 -7.20 -4.57 -21.14
C MET A 319 -8.52 -5.28 -21.51
N GLY A 320 -9.66 -4.55 -21.55
CA GLY A 320 -10.98 -5.13 -21.82
C GLY A 320 -11.56 -5.92 -20.65
N VAL A 321 -11.13 -5.62 -19.42
CA VAL A 321 -11.61 -6.22 -18.17
C VAL A 321 -12.54 -5.24 -17.46
N ASP A 322 -13.69 -5.72 -16.98
CA ASP A 322 -14.71 -4.90 -16.33
C ASP A 322 -14.43 -4.73 -14.83
N LEU A 323 -13.39 -3.96 -14.50
CA LEU A 323 -13.09 -3.54 -13.13
C LEU A 323 -13.77 -2.20 -12.83
N SER A 324 -14.62 -2.17 -11.81
CA SER A 324 -15.30 -0.96 -11.33
C SER A 324 -14.75 -0.48 -9.97
N LEU A 325 -15.09 0.74 -9.58
CA LEU A 325 -14.94 1.25 -8.20
C LEU A 325 -16.12 0.83 -7.29
N GLU A 326 -16.98 -0.06 -7.76
CA GLU A 326 -18.00 -0.69 -6.96
C GLU A 326 -17.38 -1.82 -6.15
N PHE A 327 -17.30 -1.62 -4.86
CA PHE A 327 -16.86 -2.63 -3.90
C PHE A 327 -18.08 -3.20 -3.17
N GLY A 328 -17.92 -4.35 -2.55
CA GLY A 328 -18.97 -4.92 -1.72
C GLY A 328 -19.40 -3.97 -0.59
N ILE A 329 -20.58 -4.20 -0.05
CA ILE A 329 -21.13 -3.34 1.03
C ILE A 329 -20.20 -3.34 2.25
N LEU A 330 -19.66 -4.50 2.61
CA LEU A 330 -18.78 -4.64 3.76
C LEU A 330 -17.49 -3.86 3.57
N GLU A 331 -16.84 -3.99 2.42
CA GLU A 331 -15.60 -3.30 2.07
C GLU A 331 -15.80 -1.78 2.02
N THR A 332 -16.91 -1.34 1.41
CA THR A 332 -17.26 0.09 1.31
C THR A 332 -17.52 0.68 2.69
N ALA A 333 -18.32 0.00 3.51
CA ALA A 333 -18.62 0.45 4.87
C ALA A 333 -17.38 0.44 5.77
N ALA A 334 -16.55 -0.62 5.67
CA ALA A 334 -15.30 -0.75 6.41
C ALA A 334 -14.34 0.41 6.08
N THR A 335 -14.17 0.72 4.78
CA THR A 335 -13.30 1.79 4.32
C THR A 335 -13.79 3.16 4.81
N PHE A 336 -15.09 3.43 4.64
CA PHE A 336 -15.69 4.68 5.11
C PHE A 336 -15.53 4.88 6.62
N MET A 337 -15.87 3.86 7.40
CA MET A 337 -15.76 3.93 8.87
C MET A 337 -14.31 4.05 9.32
N SER A 338 -13.36 3.38 8.66
CA SER A 338 -11.93 3.47 8.98
C SER A 338 -11.38 4.87 8.74
N VAL A 339 -11.74 5.50 7.62
CA VAL A 339 -11.36 6.89 7.32
C VAL A 339 -11.97 7.85 8.34
N LEU A 340 -13.25 7.67 8.73
CA LEU A 340 -13.88 8.50 9.75
C LEU A 340 -13.20 8.34 11.12
N VAL A 341 -12.97 7.11 11.57
CA VAL A 341 -12.34 6.83 12.87
C VAL A 341 -10.92 7.39 12.91
N ALA A 342 -10.11 7.17 11.87
CA ALA A 342 -8.76 7.71 11.80
C ALA A 342 -8.77 9.25 11.83
N ASN A 343 -9.59 9.91 11.01
CA ASN A 343 -9.72 11.36 11.01
C ASN A 343 -10.20 11.91 12.35
N PHE A 344 -11.12 11.21 13.02
CA PHE A 344 -11.64 11.64 14.32
C PHE A 344 -10.58 11.54 15.42
N ILE A 345 -9.83 10.44 15.47
CA ILE A 345 -8.73 10.22 16.41
C ILE A 345 -7.63 11.28 16.25
N LEU A 346 -7.31 11.63 15.03
CA LEU A 346 -6.21 12.56 14.72
C LEU A 346 -6.62 14.04 14.73
N ASN A 347 -7.86 14.36 15.08
CA ASN A 347 -8.39 15.72 14.94
C ASN A 347 -7.83 16.73 15.95
N ASP A 348 -7.24 16.30 17.05
CA ASP A 348 -6.72 17.21 18.12
C ASP A 348 -5.22 17.52 17.98
N GLY A 349 -4.53 16.94 16.96
CA GLY A 349 -3.10 17.16 16.73
C GLY A 349 -2.18 16.46 17.72
N LYS A 350 -2.69 15.49 18.47
CA LYS A 350 -1.95 14.68 19.45
C LYS A 350 -2.36 13.23 19.34
N THR A 351 -1.49 12.34 19.79
CA THR A 351 -1.76 10.91 19.85
C THR A 351 -1.28 10.29 21.16
N ASN A 352 -1.93 9.19 21.53
CA ASN A 352 -1.57 8.37 22.69
C ASN A 352 -1.74 6.87 22.38
N TRP A 353 -1.22 6.02 23.28
CA TRP A 353 -1.26 4.55 23.08
C TRP A 353 -2.67 3.96 23.02
N LEU A 354 -3.66 4.54 23.71
CA LEU A 354 -5.03 4.02 23.74
C LEU A 354 -5.72 4.20 22.38
N GLU A 355 -5.47 5.30 21.69
CA GLU A 355 -5.93 5.52 20.32
C GLU A 355 -5.38 4.47 19.36
N GLY A 356 -4.09 4.11 19.53
CA GLY A 356 -3.50 3.00 18.80
C GLY A 356 -4.23 1.67 19.03
N VAL A 357 -4.55 1.36 20.30
CA VAL A 357 -5.34 0.15 20.63
C VAL A 357 -6.74 0.19 20.02
N MET A 358 -7.40 1.35 19.99
CA MET A 358 -8.72 1.49 19.37
C MET A 358 -8.68 1.20 17.87
N LEU A 359 -7.68 1.70 17.14
CA LEU A 359 -7.50 1.40 15.72
C LEU A 359 -7.23 -0.09 15.48
N LEU A 360 -6.36 -0.70 16.29
CA LEU A 360 -6.08 -2.13 16.21
C LEU A 360 -7.31 -2.99 16.51
N ALA A 361 -8.14 -2.58 17.48
CA ALA A 361 -9.41 -3.25 17.75
C ALA A 361 -10.37 -3.18 16.56
N CYS A 362 -10.48 -2.02 15.90
CA CYS A 362 -11.24 -1.88 14.65
C CYS A 362 -10.69 -2.83 13.57
N TYR A 363 -9.37 -2.89 13.39
CA TYR A 363 -8.75 -3.79 12.40
C TYR A 363 -9.09 -5.25 12.67
N VAL A 364 -8.97 -5.71 13.93
CA VAL A 364 -9.27 -7.10 14.31
C VAL A 364 -10.74 -7.41 14.08
N ILE A 365 -11.67 -6.52 14.43
CA ILE A 365 -13.11 -6.70 14.19
C ILE A 365 -13.39 -6.86 12.69
N LEU A 366 -12.79 -6.00 11.85
CA LEU A 366 -12.94 -6.09 10.39
C LEU A 366 -12.30 -7.36 9.83
N ALA A 367 -11.11 -7.75 10.31
CA ALA A 367 -10.46 -8.99 9.89
C ALA A 367 -11.31 -10.22 10.18
N LEU A 368 -11.92 -10.28 11.37
CA LEU A 368 -12.87 -11.34 11.71
C LEU A 368 -14.10 -11.30 10.81
N SER A 369 -14.63 -10.13 10.50
CA SER A 369 -15.79 -9.99 9.61
C SER A 369 -15.48 -10.48 8.19
N PHE A 370 -14.29 -10.16 7.64
CA PHE A 370 -13.87 -10.66 6.33
C PHE A 370 -13.51 -12.15 6.31
N PHE A 371 -13.23 -12.73 7.46
CA PHE A 371 -13.01 -14.17 7.60
C PHE A 371 -14.30 -14.97 7.58
N GLU A 372 -15.40 -14.44 8.12
CA GLU A 372 -16.70 -15.11 8.23
C GLU A 372 -17.58 -14.97 6.97
N VAL A 373 -17.26 -14.03 6.06
CA VAL A 373 -18.00 -13.74 4.83
C VAL A 373 -17.30 -14.36 3.63
#